data_19109116738a205b7632c8ef1feeef1b
#
_entry.id   19109116738a205b7632c8ef1feeef1b
#
_cell.length_a   1.000
_cell.length_b   1.000
_cell.length_c   1.000
_cell.angle_alpha   90.00
_cell.angle_beta   90.00
_cell.angle_gamma   90.00
#
_symmetry.space_group_name_H-M   'P 1'
#
loop_
_entity.id
_entity.type
_entity.pdbx_description
1 polymer ?
#
loop_
_entity_poly.entity_id
_entity_poly.type
_entity_poly.pdbx_seq_one_letter_code
_entity_poly.pdbx_strand_id
1 'polypeptide(L)'
;MDFEDITYAVDGGVGVITLNRPRYRNAQGWRMLDEIDAAFDLARDDAGVRVVLIRGAGGVFSTGHDLGTPEAAAYRKEKIGAGGLTHYDAFKRYNLDLLLKWRNFPKPTVAMVEGYCIYAGWMLAAAMDVVFAAEDAEFLAGYVEYMSIPWDVGVRRAKELCFESRFISAAEAREGGLVNRVLPKAELERETVAWARRVAENDPAYLRLAKLQMNKAQDHQGFTNAVEDSLGDYMAMMWMPGNNMRMEGERRLLTVDLAVRGKRGERFGLKAAEPAKA
;
A
#
# COMPACT_ATOMS: atom_id res chain seq x y z
N MET A 1 -13.37 -5.36 20.09
CA MET A 1 -11.89 -5.53 20.04
C MET A 1 -11.32 -4.13 20.01
N ASP A 2 -10.41 -3.82 20.91
CA ASP A 2 -9.79 -2.49 20.96
C ASP A 2 -8.53 -2.54 20.11
N PHE A 3 -8.47 -1.71 19.07
CA PHE A 3 -7.32 -1.56 18.19
C PHE A 3 -6.48 -0.37 18.67
N GLU A 4 -5.15 -0.46 18.53
CA GLU A 4 -4.22 0.61 18.93
C GLU A 4 -3.76 1.47 17.73
N ASP A 5 -3.46 0.80 16.60
CA ASP A 5 -2.87 1.42 15.41
C ASP A 5 -3.89 1.70 14.30
N ILE A 6 -5.11 1.19 14.43
CA ILE A 6 -6.22 1.46 13.49
C ILE A 6 -7.51 1.80 14.24
N THR A 7 -8.53 2.22 13.51
CA THR A 7 -9.91 2.16 13.96
C THR A 7 -10.73 1.37 12.95
N TYR A 8 -11.79 0.69 13.45
CA TYR A 8 -12.75 -0.02 12.61
C TYR A 8 -14.17 0.37 13.01
N ALA A 9 -14.97 0.73 12.01
CA ALA A 9 -16.38 1.08 12.20
C ALA A 9 -17.21 0.55 11.02
N VAL A 10 -18.48 0.28 11.25
CA VAL A 10 -19.44 -0.14 10.21
C VAL A 10 -20.52 0.91 10.08
N ASP A 11 -20.73 1.39 8.85
CA ASP A 11 -21.78 2.36 8.53
C ASP A 11 -22.36 2.11 7.14
N GLY A 12 -23.67 1.95 7.05
CA GLY A 12 -24.40 1.80 5.77
C GLY A 12 -23.90 0.65 4.89
N GLY A 13 -23.52 -0.48 5.48
CA GLY A 13 -23.01 -1.64 4.76
C GLY A 13 -21.53 -1.56 4.39
N VAL A 14 -20.84 -0.52 4.86
CA VAL A 14 -19.41 -0.30 4.60
C VAL A 14 -18.62 -0.50 5.91
N GLY A 15 -17.69 -1.45 5.93
CA GLY A 15 -16.70 -1.58 6.97
C GLY A 15 -15.54 -0.61 6.69
N VAL A 16 -15.32 0.36 7.57
CA VAL A 16 -14.29 1.40 7.41
C VAL A 16 -13.11 1.09 8.32
N ILE A 17 -11.96 0.78 7.72
CA ILE A 17 -10.67 0.63 8.38
C ILE A 17 -9.91 1.94 8.23
N THR A 18 -9.53 2.58 9.33
CA THR A 18 -8.73 3.80 9.29
C THR A 18 -7.38 3.56 9.95
N LEU A 19 -6.29 3.66 9.19
CA LEU A 19 -4.94 3.67 9.74
C LEU A 19 -4.80 4.86 10.67
N ASN A 20 -4.47 4.66 11.94
CA ASN A 20 -4.58 5.68 12.98
C ASN A 20 -3.26 5.91 13.75
N ARG A 21 -2.17 6.05 13.00
CA ARG A 21 -0.87 6.50 13.52
C ARG A 21 -0.42 7.81 12.85
N PRO A 22 -1.22 8.89 12.89
CA PRO A 22 -0.91 10.13 12.15
C PRO A 22 0.42 10.76 12.58
N ARG A 23 0.83 10.59 13.84
CA ARG A 23 2.14 11.02 14.34
C ARG A 23 3.31 10.45 13.52
N TYR A 24 3.16 9.24 13.01
CA TYR A 24 4.14 8.54 12.19
C TYR A 24 3.70 8.47 10.71
N ARG A 25 2.79 9.36 10.29
CA ARG A 25 2.24 9.37 8.92
C ARG A 25 1.74 8.00 8.47
N ASN A 26 1.10 7.29 9.40
CA ASN A 26 0.56 5.95 9.21
C ASN A 26 1.59 4.93 8.70
N ALA A 27 2.85 5.04 9.17
CA ALA A 27 3.86 4.01 8.94
C ALA A 27 3.40 2.67 9.50
N GLN A 28 3.54 1.61 8.69
CA GLN A 28 2.97 0.29 8.92
C GLN A 28 3.93 -0.58 9.74
N GLY A 29 3.68 -0.66 11.06
CA GLY A 29 4.29 -1.69 11.91
C GLY A 29 3.53 -3.01 11.82
N TRP A 30 4.12 -4.11 12.23
CA TRP A 30 3.47 -5.43 12.19
C TRP A 30 2.20 -5.49 13.04
N ARG A 31 2.13 -4.73 14.16
CA ARG A 31 0.88 -4.62 14.93
C ARG A 31 -0.24 -4.03 14.07
N MET A 32 0.00 -2.93 13.38
CA MET A 32 -0.98 -2.36 12.47
C MET A 32 -1.44 -3.35 11.42
N LEU A 33 -0.53 -4.17 10.87
CA LEU A 33 -0.88 -5.17 9.85
C LEU A 33 -1.72 -6.32 10.45
N ASP A 34 -1.40 -6.79 11.67
CA ASP A 34 -2.24 -7.75 12.39
C ASP A 34 -3.62 -7.19 12.72
N GLU A 35 -3.72 -5.90 13.08
CA GLU A 35 -4.98 -5.23 13.36
C GLU A 35 -5.82 -5.01 12.09
N ILE A 36 -5.19 -4.66 10.96
CA ILE A 36 -5.85 -4.60 9.66
C ILE A 36 -6.41 -5.99 9.31
N ASP A 37 -5.61 -7.04 9.49
CA ASP A 37 -6.03 -8.42 9.20
C ASP A 37 -7.23 -8.84 10.06
N ALA A 38 -7.19 -8.52 11.35
CA ALA A 38 -8.31 -8.75 12.26
C ALA A 38 -9.57 -7.98 11.85
N ALA A 39 -9.43 -6.72 11.41
CA ALA A 39 -10.55 -5.92 10.92
C ALA A 39 -11.14 -6.49 9.61
N PHE A 40 -10.31 -7.02 8.72
CA PHE A 40 -10.78 -7.76 7.54
C PHE A 40 -11.54 -9.03 7.93
N ASP A 41 -11.06 -9.77 8.93
CA ASP A 41 -11.75 -10.96 9.41
C ASP A 41 -13.12 -10.61 10.05
N LEU A 42 -13.21 -9.54 10.85
CA LEU A 42 -14.47 -9.00 11.34
C LEU A 42 -15.42 -8.61 10.20
N ALA A 43 -14.89 -7.89 9.20
CA ALA A 43 -15.66 -7.48 8.03
C ALA A 43 -16.14 -8.67 7.19
N ARG A 44 -15.36 -9.77 7.12
CA ARG A 44 -15.74 -11.00 6.41
C ARG A 44 -16.93 -11.67 7.08
N ASP A 45 -16.87 -11.77 8.41
CA ASP A 45 -17.82 -12.56 9.20
C ASP A 45 -19.12 -11.79 9.51
N ASP A 46 -19.10 -10.46 9.38
CA ASP A 46 -20.28 -9.61 9.52
C ASP A 46 -21.10 -9.57 8.20
N ALA A 47 -22.28 -10.19 8.20
CA ALA A 47 -23.20 -10.18 7.06
C ALA A 47 -23.72 -8.76 6.72
N GLY A 48 -23.71 -7.84 7.67
CA GLY A 48 -24.08 -6.44 7.47
C GLY A 48 -23.03 -5.65 6.68
N VAL A 49 -21.77 -6.09 6.67
CA VAL A 49 -20.70 -5.49 5.88
C VAL A 49 -20.71 -6.05 4.46
N ARG A 50 -20.76 -5.19 3.47
CA ARG A 50 -20.84 -5.52 2.04
C ARG A 50 -19.63 -5.05 1.23
N VAL A 51 -18.99 -3.98 1.68
CA VAL A 51 -17.81 -3.35 1.10
C VAL A 51 -16.86 -2.98 2.22
N VAL A 52 -15.54 -3.07 2.00
CA VAL A 52 -14.52 -2.55 2.91
C VAL A 52 -13.86 -1.32 2.31
N LEU A 53 -13.79 -0.25 3.08
CA LEU A 53 -13.05 0.96 2.77
C LEU A 53 -11.83 1.05 3.70
N ILE A 54 -10.63 1.26 3.14
CA ILE A 54 -9.42 1.53 3.90
C ILE A 54 -8.92 2.94 3.63
N ARG A 55 -8.56 3.67 4.69
CA ARG A 55 -8.08 5.06 4.63
C ARG A 55 -7.03 5.36 5.69
N GLY A 56 -6.39 6.52 5.61
CA GLY A 56 -5.46 7.00 6.63
C GLY A 56 -6.01 8.20 7.40
N ALA A 57 -5.76 8.25 8.70
CA ALA A 57 -6.02 9.42 9.52
C ALA A 57 -4.96 10.51 9.29
N GLY A 58 -5.31 11.77 9.58
CA GLY A 58 -4.37 12.89 9.53
C GLY A 58 -3.98 13.37 8.14
N GLY A 59 -4.81 13.07 7.11
CA GLY A 59 -4.58 13.54 5.73
C GLY A 59 -3.42 12.84 5.01
N VAL A 60 -3.01 11.66 5.47
CA VAL A 60 -1.97 10.84 4.87
C VAL A 60 -2.42 9.40 4.84
N PHE A 61 -2.36 8.75 3.68
CA PHE A 61 -2.69 7.34 3.60
C PHE A 61 -1.64 6.50 4.35
N SER A 62 -0.42 6.40 3.82
CA SER A 62 0.69 5.71 4.52
C SER A 62 2.04 6.04 3.87
N THR A 63 3.07 6.19 4.70
CA THR A 63 4.45 6.34 4.26
C THR A 63 5.23 5.01 4.15
N GLY A 64 4.51 3.88 4.20
CA GLY A 64 5.12 2.56 4.06
C GLY A 64 5.51 1.93 5.39
N HIS A 65 6.45 0.99 5.35
CA HIS A 65 6.85 0.26 6.55
C HIS A 65 7.39 1.13 7.67
N ASP A 66 7.07 0.76 8.92
CA ASP A 66 7.70 1.33 10.09
C ASP A 66 9.14 0.81 10.22
N LEU A 67 10.10 1.68 9.95
CA LEU A 67 11.52 1.34 9.87
C LEU A 67 12.23 1.31 11.24
N GLY A 68 11.51 1.55 12.34
CA GLY A 68 12.13 1.39 13.65
C GLY A 68 11.63 2.31 14.75
N THR A 69 10.34 2.61 14.80
CA THR A 69 9.78 3.16 16.05
C THR A 69 9.98 2.14 17.19
N PRO A 70 10.16 2.60 18.44
CA PRO A 70 10.38 1.70 19.57
C PRO A 70 9.28 0.65 19.72
N GLU A 71 8.02 1.04 19.47
CA GLU A 71 6.85 0.19 19.57
C GLU A 71 6.86 -0.90 18.50
N ALA A 72 7.18 -0.55 17.25
CA ALA A 72 7.27 -1.51 16.15
C ALA A 72 8.45 -2.48 16.35
N ALA A 73 9.58 -2.00 16.86
CA ALA A 73 10.74 -2.84 17.17
C ALA A 73 10.43 -3.84 18.30
N ALA A 74 9.75 -3.40 19.36
CA ALA A 74 9.32 -4.26 20.46
C ALA A 74 8.36 -5.36 19.99
N TYR A 75 7.33 -4.98 19.22
CA TYR A 75 6.34 -5.92 18.67
C TYR A 75 6.98 -6.95 17.74
N ARG A 76 7.89 -6.52 16.86
CA ARG A 76 8.63 -7.40 15.96
C ARG A 76 9.47 -8.41 16.73
N LYS A 77 10.16 -7.97 17.79
CA LYS A 77 10.97 -8.83 18.65
C LYS A 77 10.09 -9.87 19.35
N GLU A 78 8.92 -9.50 19.84
CA GLU A 78 7.94 -10.40 20.44
C GLU A 78 7.49 -11.48 19.45
N LYS A 79 7.07 -11.09 18.24
CA LYS A 79 6.58 -12.01 17.23
C LYS A 79 7.62 -13.01 16.74
N ILE A 80 8.85 -12.58 16.53
CA ILE A 80 9.95 -13.47 16.09
C ILE A 80 10.43 -14.34 17.25
N GLY A 81 10.64 -13.79 18.45
CA GLY A 81 11.21 -14.51 19.58
C GLY A 81 10.23 -15.46 20.25
N ALA A 82 9.18 -14.91 20.87
CA ALA A 82 8.21 -15.66 21.67
C ALA A 82 7.07 -16.28 20.83
N GLY A 83 6.80 -15.74 19.65
CA GLY A 83 5.71 -16.20 18.78
C GLY A 83 6.03 -17.41 17.91
N GLY A 84 7.26 -17.95 17.98
CA GLY A 84 7.68 -19.15 17.22
C GLY A 84 7.87 -18.92 15.72
N LEU A 85 7.74 -17.68 15.23
CA LEU A 85 8.01 -17.36 13.84
C LEU A 85 9.51 -17.24 13.59
N THR A 86 10.00 -17.82 12.50
CA THR A 86 11.33 -17.48 11.98
C THR A 86 11.32 -16.09 11.35
N HIS A 87 12.47 -15.53 11.09
CA HIS A 87 12.55 -14.26 10.34
C HIS A 87 11.92 -14.38 8.96
N TYR A 88 12.10 -15.52 8.29
CA TYR A 88 11.51 -15.77 6.99
C TYR A 88 9.97 -15.82 7.06
N ASP A 89 9.42 -16.62 8.00
CA ASP A 89 7.96 -16.76 8.13
C ASP A 89 7.29 -15.42 8.46
N ALA A 90 7.89 -14.67 9.39
CA ALA A 90 7.39 -13.35 9.74
C ALA A 90 7.46 -12.38 8.56
N PHE A 91 8.60 -12.36 7.86
CA PHE A 91 8.79 -11.47 6.72
C PHE A 91 7.80 -11.80 5.59
N LYS A 92 7.64 -13.08 5.26
CA LYS A 92 6.67 -13.55 4.27
C LYS A 92 5.24 -13.19 4.68
N ARG A 93 4.86 -13.47 5.93
CA ARG A 93 3.51 -13.17 6.43
C ARG A 93 3.18 -11.68 6.26
N TYR A 94 4.02 -10.79 6.81
CA TYR A 94 3.69 -9.38 6.90
C TYR A 94 3.87 -8.60 5.60
N ASN A 95 4.70 -9.08 4.69
CA ASN A 95 5.03 -8.34 3.47
C ASN A 95 4.43 -8.96 2.19
N LEU A 96 3.87 -10.17 2.29
CA LEU A 96 3.31 -10.87 1.15
C LEU A 96 1.95 -11.50 1.45
N ASP A 97 1.89 -12.46 2.40
CA ASP A 97 0.71 -13.30 2.59
C ASP A 97 -0.53 -12.50 2.98
N LEU A 98 -0.38 -11.48 3.84
CA LEU A 98 -1.47 -10.59 4.23
C LEU A 98 -2.02 -9.80 3.04
N LEU A 99 -1.15 -9.29 2.17
CA LEU A 99 -1.56 -8.52 0.99
C LEU A 99 -2.30 -9.40 -0.03
N LEU A 100 -1.81 -10.63 -0.25
CA LEU A 100 -2.51 -11.62 -1.09
C LEU A 100 -3.86 -12.01 -0.47
N LYS A 101 -3.94 -12.17 0.86
CA LYS A 101 -5.19 -12.43 1.59
C LYS A 101 -6.19 -11.30 1.38
N TRP A 102 -5.76 -10.04 1.51
CA TRP A 102 -6.64 -8.87 1.34
C TRP A 102 -7.05 -8.65 -0.11
N ARG A 103 -6.13 -8.85 -1.08
CA ARG A 103 -6.49 -8.86 -2.51
C ARG A 103 -7.61 -9.87 -2.80
N ASN A 104 -7.53 -11.05 -2.20
CA ASN A 104 -8.50 -12.14 -2.40
C ASN A 104 -9.67 -12.09 -1.41
N PHE A 105 -9.82 -10.99 -0.67
CA PHE A 105 -10.94 -10.80 0.25
C PHE A 105 -12.29 -10.95 -0.47
N PRO A 106 -13.28 -11.69 0.12
CA PRO A 106 -14.49 -12.09 -0.61
C PRO A 106 -15.50 -10.97 -0.88
N LYS A 107 -15.28 -9.76 -0.36
CA LYS A 107 -16.12 -8.59 -0.57
C LYS A 107 -15.32 -7.51 -1.31
N PRO A 108 -15.98 -6.59 -2.06
CA PRO A 108 -15.29 -5.46 -2.67
C PRO A 108 -14.53 -4.61 -1.66
N THR A 109 -13.38 -4.11 -2.09
CA THR A 109 -12.51 -3.26 -1.28
C THR A 109 -12.17 -1.97 -2.01
N VAL A 110 -12.06 -0.85 -1.28
CA VAL A 110 -11.64 0.43 -1.84
C VAL A 110 -10.62 1.11 -0.93
N ALA A 111 -9.52 1.57 -1.52
CA ALA A 111 -8.57 2.47 -0.85
C ALA A 111 -8.94 3.93 -1.11
N MET A 112 -9.00 4.73 -0.05
CA MET A 112 -9.16 6.17 -0.13
C MET A 112 -7.82 6.83 0.25
N VAL A 113 -7.15 7.39 -0.74
CA VAL A 113 -5.76 7.87 -0.62
C VAL A 113 -5.72 9.39 -0.56
N GLU A 114 -5.20 9.91 0.54
CA GLU A 114 -4.83 11.32 0.72
C GLU A 114 -3.35 11.45 1.00
N GLY A 115 -2.73 12.56 0.58
CA GLY A 115 -1.34 12.85 0.85
C GLY A 115 -0.41 11.74 0.34
N TYR A 116 0.39 11.16 1.20
CA TYR A 116 1.41 10.18 0.80
C TYR A 116 0.90 8.74 0.74
N CYS A 117 1.25 8.07 -0.36
CA CYS A 117 1.10 6.63 -0.56
C CYS A 117 2.45 6.06 -1.06
N ILE A 118 3.32 5.65 -0.13
CA ILE A 118 4.73 5.38 -0.38
C ILE A 118 5.06 3.91 -0.11
N TYR A 119 5.76 3.22 -1.00
CA TYR A 119 6.27 1.84 -0.86
C TYR A 119 5.20 0.86 -0.34
N ALA A 120 5.27 0.43 0.93
CA ALA A 120 4.25 -0.44 1.50
C ALA A 120 2.86 0.23 1.58
N GLY A 121 2.77 1.56 1.54
CA GLY A 121 1.51 2.26 1.32
C GLY A 121 0.93 1.95 -0.06
N TRP A 122 1.77 1.95 -1.11
CA TRP A 122 1.38 1.52 -2.45
C TRP A 122 0.94 0.05 -2.45
N MET A 123 1.72 -0.84 -1.81
CA MET A 123 1.37 -2.27 -1.72
C MET A 123 -0.03 -2.47 -1.13
N LEU A 124 -0.35 -1.76 -0.04
CA LEU A 124 -1.66 -1.82 0.61
C LEU A 124 -2.78 -1.27 -0.29
N ALA A 125 -2.55 -0.14 -0.96
CA ALA A 125 -3.54 0.43 -1.89
C ALA A 125 -3.75 -0.49 -3.10
N ALA A 126 -2.68 -1.06 -3.67
CA ALA A 126 -2.72 -1.97 -4.81
C ALA A 126 -3.35 -3.33 -4.49
N ALA A 127 -3.37 -3.74 -3.22
CA ALA A 127 -4.09 -4.94 -2.79
C ALA A 127 -5.62 -4.73 -2.72
N MET A 128 -6.11 -3.48 -2.82
CA MET A 128 -7.54 -3.19 -2.88
C MET A 128 -8.05 -3.24 -4.33
N ASP A 129 -9.35 -3.50 -4.50
CA ASP A 129 -9.97 -3.62 -5.82
C ASP A 129 -10.03 -2.29 -6.57
N VAL A 130 -10.20 -1.21 -5.82
CA VAL A 130 -10.41 0.14 -6.36
C VAL A 130 -9.63 1.14 -5.52
N VAL A 131 -9.04 2.15 -6.19
CA VAL A 131 -8.31 3.24 -5.52
C VAL A 131 -8.90 4.58 -5.94
N PHE A 132 -9.37 5.37 -4.96
CA PHE A 132 -9.74 6.76 -5.15
C PHE A 132 -8.70 7.62 -4.44
N ALA A 133 -8.27 8.70 -5.07
CA ALA A 133 -7.24 9.57 -4.55
C ALA A 133 -7.67 11.04 -4.55
N ALA A 134 -7.20 11.78 -3.55
CA ALA A 134 -7.24 13.23 -3.58
C ALA A 134 -6.33 13.77 -4.70
N GLU A 135 -6.67 14.90 -5.26
CA GLU A 135 -5.90 15.57 -6.30
C GLU A 135 -4.47 15.94 -5.87
N ASP A 136 -4.26 16.12 -4.56
CA ASP A 136 -2.98 16.43 -3.94
C ASP A 136 -2.22 15.17 -3.45
N ALA A 137 -2.73 13.97 -3.72
CA ALA A 137 -2.06 12.74 -3.32
C ALA A 137 -0.81 12.48 -4.15
N GLU A 138 0.22 12.00 -3.47
CA GLU A 138 1.52 11.69 -4.06
C GLU A 138 1.88 10.23 -3.81
N PHE A 139 2.27 9.55 -4.86
CA PHE A 139 2.62 8.13 -4.83
C PHE A 139 4.10 7.93 -5.09
N LEU A 140 4.71 6.97 -4.40
CA LEU A 140 6.09 6.58 -4.66
C LEU A 140 6.18 5.05 -4.78
N ALA A 141 6.48 4.61 -5.99
CA ALA A 141 6.82 3.23 -6.27
C ALA A 141 8.28 2.94 -5.92
N GLY A 142 8.58 1.69 -5.68
CA GLY A 142 9.95 1.22 -5.50
C GLY A 142 10.01 -0.29 -5.58
N TYR A 143 11.21 -0.84 -5.47
CA TYR A 143 11.35 -2.27 -5.34
C TYR A 143 10.86 -2.71 -3.96
N VAL A 144 9.80 -3.48 -3.94
CA VAL A 144 9.07 -3.89 -2.73
C VAL A 144 8.77 -5.38 -2.76
N GLU A 145 8.45 -5.91 -1.61
CA GLU A 145 8.21 -7.34 -1.40
C GLU A 145 6.98 -7.87 -2.15
N TYR A 146 5.92 -7.06 -2.17
CA TYR A 146 4.71 -7.31 -2.97
C TYR A 146 4.78 -6.49 -4.25
N MET A 147 5.47 -7.03 -5.27
CA MET A 147 5.77 -6.32 -6.51
C MET A 147 4.57 -6.34 -7.49
N SER A 148 3.49 -5.68 -7.12
CA SER A 148 2.29 -5.52 -7.97
C SER A 148 2.45 -4.46 -9.06
N ILE A 149 3.42 -3.55 -8.94
CA ILE A 149 3.59 -2.35 -9.76
C ILE A 149 3.47 -2.59 -11.28
N PRO A 150 4.04 -3.68 -11.85
CA PRO A 150 3.88 -3.97 -13.29
C PRO A 150 2.43 -4.17 -13.73
N TRP A 151 1.56 -4.65 -12.83
CA TRP A 151 0.12 -4.79 -13.09
C TRP A 151 -0.66 -3.52 -12.80
N ASP A 152 -0.16 -2.70 -11.87
CA ASP A 152 -0.81 -1.45 -11.46
C ASP A 152 -0.72 -0.36 -12.54
N VAL A 153 0.47 -0.23 -13.18
CA VAL A 153 0.77 0.88 -14.11
C VAL A 153 1.39 0.42 -15.45
N GLY A 154 1.47 -0.88 -15.67
CA GLY A 154 2.12 -1.46 -16.84
C GLY A 154 3.65 -1.55 -16.71
N VAL A 155 4.24 -2.59 -17.33
CA VAL A 155 5.67 -2.97 -17.13
C VAL A 155 6.65 -1.85 -17.44
N ARG A 156 6.42 -1.07 -18.51
CA ARG A 156 7.37 -0.01 -18.91
C ARG A 156 7.37 1.15 -17.93
N ARG A 157 6.19 1.60 -17.51
CA ARG A 157 6.05 2.65 -16.50
C ARG A 157 6.56 2.18 -15.14
N ALA A 158 6.29 0.93 -14.76
CA ALA A 158 6.85 0.34 -13.54
C ALA A 158 8.39 0.42 -13.51
N LYS A 159 9.06 0.06 -14.61
CA LYS A 159 10.53 0.18 -14.73
C LYS A 159 11.01 1.62 -14.59
N GLU A 160 10.38 2.54 -15.31
CA GLU A 160 10.71 3.97 -15.23
C GLU A 160 10.61 4.48 -13.79
N LEU A 161 9.48 4.23 -13.12
CA LEU A 161 9.25 4.69 -11.75
C LEU A 161 10.24 4.07 -10.75
N CYS A 162 10.48 2.76 -10.85
CA CYS A 162 11.44 2.09 -9.97
C CYS A 162 12.88 2.53 -10.23
N PHE A 163 13.27 2.78 -11.48
CA PHE A 163 14.63 3.22 -11.81
C PHE A 163 14.88 4.68 -11.39
N GLU A 164 13.89 5.53 -11.54
CA GLU A 164 13.98 6.94 -11.14
C GLU A 164 13.74 7.16 -9.66
N SER A 165 12.99 6.28 -8.98
CA SER A 165 12.53 6.43 -7.58
C SER A 165 11.92 7.83 -7.35
N ARG A 166 11.05 8.25 -8.26
CA ARG A 166 10.39 9.56 -8.22
C ARG A 166 8.96 9.46 -7.73
N PHE A 167 8.47 10.54 -7.16
CA PHE A 167 7.05 10.69 -6.89
C PHE A 167 6.26 10.88 -8.19
N ILE A 168 5.03 10.36 -8.18
CA ILE A 168 4.03 10.65 -9.20
C ILE A 168 2.80 11.27 -8.54
N SER A 169 2.12 12.15 -9.28
CA SER A 169 0.86 12.74 -8.86
C SER A 169 -0.29 11.74 -8.93
N ALA A 170 -1.41 12.05 -8.26
CA ALA A 170 -2.66 11.30 -8.39
C ALA A 170 -3.13 11.22 -9.86
N ALA A 171 -2.96 12.29 -10.65
CA ALA A 171 -3.30 12.31 -12.06
C ALA A 171 -2.44 11.32 -12.86
N GLU A 172 -1.14 11.29 -12.65
CA GLU A 172 -0.22 10.35 -13.29
C GLU A 172 -0.49 8.89 -12.87
N ALA A 173 -0.81 8.67 -11.60
CA ALA A 173 -1.21 7.36 -11.09
C ALA A 173 -2.52 6.87 -11.73
N ARG A 174 -3.47 7.78 -12.01
CA ARG A 174 -4.69 7.49 -12.75
C ARG A 174 -4.42 7.14 -14.21
N GLU A 175 -3.58 7.91 -14.89
CA GLU A 175 -3.18 7.59 -16.26
C GLU A 175 -2.51 6.22 -16.37
N GLY A 176 -1.75 5.84 -15.35
CA GLY A 176 -1.09 4.53 -15.26
C GLY A 176 -2.05 3.38 -15.01
N GLY A 177 -3.21 3.63 -14.41
CA GLY A 177 -4.20 2.61 -14.07
C GLY A 177 -4.30 2.25 -12.58
N LEU A 178 -3.37 2.69 -11.72
CA LEU A 178 -3.42 2.44 -10.29
C LEU A 178 -4.64 3.12 -9.64
N VAL A 179 -4.92 4.37 -10.02
CA VAL A 179 -6.00 5.16 -9.45
C VAL A 179 -7.21 5.19 -10.38
N ASN A 180 -8.37 4.79 -9.87
CA ASN A 180 -9.62 4.80 -10.62
C ASN A 180 -10.23 6.19 -10.75
N ARG A 181 -10.16 6.99 -9.67
CA ARG A 181 -10.71 8.36 -9.64
C ARG A 181 -9.79 9.30 -8.86
N VAL A 182 -9.58 10.48 -9.42
CA VAL A 182 -8.96 11.61 -8.75
C VAL A 182 -10.05 12.64 -8.47
N LEU A 183 -10.15 13.09 -7.23
CA LEU A 183 -11.21 13.93 -6.73
C LEU A 183 -10.61 15.14 -5.98
N PRO A 184 -11.29 16.29 -5.96
CA PRO A 184 -10.95 17.35 -5.04
C PRO A 184 -10.89 16.81 -3.60
N LYS A 185 -9.88 17.20 -2.85
CA LYS A 185 -9.67 16.69 -1.48
C LYS A 185 -10.91 16.82 -0.60
N ALA A 186 -11.62 17.94 -0.70
CA ALA A 186 -12.82 18.21 0.08
C ALA A 186 -14.00 17.26 -0.29
N GLU A 187 -13.96 16.62 -1.45
CA GLU A 187 -15.00 15.73 -1.95
C GLU A 187 -14.66 14.26 -1.81
N LEU A 188 -13.39 13.94 -1.58
CA LEU A 188 -12.88 12.56 -1.64
C LEU A 188 -13.64 11.61 -0.72
N GLU A 189 -13.79 11.95 0.56
CA GLU A 189 -14.50 11.08 1.52
C GLU A 189 -15.96 10.88 1.12
N ARG A 190 -16.68 11.96 0.83
CA ARG A 190 -18.08 11.93 0.43
C ARG A 190 -18.31 11.02 -0.80
N GLU A 191 -17.49 11.21 -1.83
CA GLU A 191 -17.61 10.46 -3.09
C GLU A 191 -17.20 8.99 -2.93
N THR A 192 -16.14 8.71 -2.14
CA THR A 192 -15.70 7.33 -1.90
C THR A 192 -16.73 6.54 -1.09
N VAL A 193 -17.26 7.14 -0.02
CA VAL A 193 -18.32 6.51 0.79
C VAL A 193 -19.61 6.33 -0.03
N ALA A 194 -20.01 7.33 -0.81
CA ALA A 194 -21.18 7.23 -1.69
C ALA A 194 -21.02 6.11 -2.72
N TRP A 195 -19.83 5.95 -3.29
CA TRP A 195 -19.53 4.84 -4.19
C TRP A 195 -19.62 3.48 -3.47
N ALA A 196 -19.00 3.37 -2.29
CA ALA A 196 -19.01 2.14 -1.52
C ALA A 196 -20.43 1.72 -1.13
N ARG A 197 -21.28 2.66 -0.71
CA ARG A 197 -22.67 2.39 -0.38
C ARG A 197 -23.48 1.93 -1.61
N ARG A 198 -23.30 2.56 -2.79
CA ARG A 198 -23.95 2.09 -4.03
C ARG A 198 -23.50 0.68 -4.41
N VAL A 199 -22.22 0.35 -4.25
CA VAL A 199 -21.72 -1.01 -4.49
C VAL A 199 -22.35 -2.00 -3.49
N ALA A 200 -22.51 -1.59 -2.24
CA ALA A 200 -23.11 -2.42 -1.20
C ALA A 200 -24.58 -2.81 -1.47
N GLU A 201 -25.29 -2.08 -2.34
CA GLU A 201 -26.67 -2.40 -2.76
C GLU A 201 -26.75 -3.60 -3.71
N ASN A 202 -25.63 -3.96 -4.37
CA ASN A 202 -25.62 -5.08 -5.30
C ASN A 202 -25.64 -6.44 -4.58
N ASP A 203 -26.02 -7.48 -5.31
CA ASP A 203 -26.02 -8.86 -4.80
C ASP A 203 -24.60 -9.30 -4.39
N PRO A 204 -24.41 -9.79 -3.16
CA PRO A 204 -23.09 -10.15 -2.65
C PRO A 204 -22.44 -11.35 -3.38
N ALA A 205 -23.27 -12.29 -3.85
CA ALA A 205 -22.74 -13.43 -4.60
C ALA A 205 -22.23 -12.98 -5.98
N TYR A 206 -22.96 -12.06 -6.63
CA TYR A 206 -22.51 -11.44 -7.89
C TYR A 206 -21.19 -10.71 -7.69
N LEU A 207 -21.10 -9.82 -6.69
CA LEU A 207 -19.87 -9.05 -6.43
C LEU A 207 -18.67 -9.98 -6.15
N ARG A 208 -18.88 -11.01 -5.32
CA ARG A 208 -17.84 -12.00 -5.03
C ARG A 208 -17.39 -12.76 -6.27
N LEU A 209 -18.31 -13.24 -7.08
CA LEU A 209 -17.97 -13.99 -8.29
C LEU A 209 -17.29 -13.12 -9.34
N ALA A 210 -17.75 -11.88 -9.51
CA ALA A 210 -17.12 -10.92 -10.41
C ALA A 210 -15.66 -10.65 -10.00
N LYS A 211 -15.41 -10.32 -8.72
CA LYS A 211 -14.06 -10.14 -8.19
C LYS A 211 -13.19 -11.37 -8.37
N LEU A 212 -13.70 -12.55 -7.99
CA LEU A 212 -12.98 -13.82 -8.12
C LEU A 212 -12.58 -14.09 -9.57
N GLN A 213 -13.47 -13.82 -10.52
CA GLN A 213 -13.20 -14.02 -11.95
C GLN A 213 -12.11 -13.08 -12.47
N MET A 214 -12.13 -11.81 -12.06
CA MET A 214 -11.11 -10.83 -12.45
C MET A 214 -9.74 -11.16 -11.84
N ASN A 215 -9.71 -11.55 -10.56
CA ASN A 215 -8.47 -11.98 -9.92
C ASN A 215 -7.89 -13.24 -10.58
N LYS A 216 -8.73 -14.24 -10.92
CA LYS A 216 -8.27 -15.42 -11.67
C LYS A 216 -7.71 -15.07 -13.05
N ALA A 217 -8.31 -14.12 -13.76
CA ALA A 217 -7.78 -13.68 -15.05
C ALA A 217 -6.37 -13.08 -14.91
N GLN A 218 -6.14 -12.30 -13.86
CA GLN A 218 -4.82 -11.75 -13.55
C GLN A 218 -3.83 -12.84 -13.07
N ASP A 219 -4.29 -13.80 -12.28
CA ASP A 219 -3.48 -14.94 -11.83
C ASP A 219 -3.07 -15.85 -13.01
N HIS A 220 -3.95 -16.07 -13.99
CA HIS A 220 -3.60 -16.78 -15.22
C HIS A 220 -2.54 -16.05 -16.07
N GLN A 221 -2.42 -14.73 -15.91
CA GLN A 221 -1.34 -13.95 -16.52
C GLN A 221 -0.06 -13.96 -15.66
N GLY A 222 -0.02 -14.71 -14.56
CA GLY A 222 1.15 -14.92 -13.73
C GLY A 222 1.29 -13.95 -12.55
N PHE A 223 0.23 -13.22 -12.16
CA PHE A 223 0.30 -12.24 -11.06
C PHE A 223 0.80 -12.86 -9.76
N THR A 224 0.10 -13.87 -9.24
CA THR A 224 0.44 -14.48 -7.94
C THR A 224 1.84 -15.06 -7.97
N ASN A 225 2.22 -15.82 -9.01
CA ASN A 225 3.56 -16.39 -9.12
C ASN A 225 4.64 -15.30 -9.12
N ALA A 226 4.47 -14.24 -9.90
CA ALA A 226 5.47 -13.18 -9.99
C ALA A 226 5.60 -12.38 -8.68
N VAL A 227 4.50 -12.19 -7.95
CA VAL A 227 4.52 -11.52 -6.65
C VAL A 227 5.18 -12.41 -5.58
N GLU A 228 4.93 -13.73 -5.61
CA GLU A 228 5.59 -14.68 -4.72
C GLU A 228 7.09 -14.79 -5.01
N ASP A 229 7.50 -14.83 -6.27
CA ASP A 229 8.91 -14.85 -6.68
C ASP A 229 9.65 -13.58 -6.23
N SER A 230 8.99 -12.41 -6.30
CA SER A 230 9.61 -11.13 -5.95
C SER A 230 10.05 -11.04 -4.49
N LEU A 231 9.39 -11.77 -3.59
CA LEU A 231 9.80 -11.82 -2.18
C LEU A 231 11.19 -12.45 -2.02
N GLY A 232 11.45 -13.55 -2.74
CA GLY A 232 12.75 -14.22 -2.71
C GLY A 232 13.88 -13.32 -3.20
N ASP A 233 13.65 -12.63 -4.31
CA ASP A 233 14.60 -11.68 -4.88
C ASP A 233 14.84 -10.49 -3.95
N TYR A 234 13.79 -9.96 -3.33
CA TYR A 234 13.88 -8.88 -2.36
C TYR A 234 14.71 -9.31 -1.13
N MET A 235 14.45 -10.49 -0.58
CA MET A 235 15.21 -11.02 0.54
C MET A 235 16.68 -11.25 0.17
N ALA A 236 16.95 -11.79 -1.02
CA ALA A 236 18.32 -11.95 -1.50
C ALA A 236 19.04 -10.60 -1.60
N MET A 237 18.37 -9.57 -2.14
CA MET A 237 18.90 -8.22 -2.20
C MET A 237 19.20 -7.66 -0.80
N MET A 238 18.35 -7.88 0.18
CA MET A 238 18.51 -7.39 1.55
C MET A 238 19.75 -7.99 2.25
N TRP A 239 20.16 -9.19 1.87
CA TRP A 239 21.31 -9.88 2.46
C TRP A 239 22.60 -9.79 1.65
N MET A 240 22.56 -9.18 0.46
CA MET A 240 23.79 -8.95 -0.32
C MET A 240 24.74 -8.00 0.40
N PRO A 241 26.05 -8.32 0.47
CA PRO A 241 27.04 -7.38 0.95
C PRO A 241 26.99 -6.08 0.16
N GLY A 242 26.91 -4.95 0.84
CA GLY A 242 26.82 -3.66 0.16
C GLY A 242 25.43 -3.34 -0.39
N ASN A 243 24.38 -4.04 0.08
CA ASN A 243 23.01 -3.72 -0.27
C ASN A 243 22.70 -2.25 0.00
N ASN A 244 22.68 -1.50 -1.08
CA ASN A 244 22.33 -0.10 -1.08
C ASN A 244 21.39 0.10 -2.25
N MET A 245 20.22 0.63 -2.00
CA MET A 245 19.32 1.01 -3.09
C MET A 245 20.00 2.05 -3.99
N ARG A 246 20.96 2.81 -3.43
CA ARG A 246 21.83 3.72 -4.18
C ARG A 246 23.10 4.09 -3.41
N MET A 247 24.19 4.30 -4.14
CA MET A 247 25.43 4.88 -3.66
C MET A 247 25.60 6.31 -4.17
N GLU A 248 25.97 7.22 -3.30
CA GLU A 248 26.47 8.54 -3.65
C GLU A 248 27.91 8.64 -3.13
N GLY A 249 28.87 8.36 -4.00
CA GLY A 249 30.24 8.10 -3.57
C GLY A 249 30.26 6.87 -2.64
N GLU A 250 30.78 7.03 -1.43
CA GLU A 250 30.80 5.97 -0.39
C GLU A 250 29.56 5.99 0.52
N ARG A 251 28.67 6.99 0.37
CA ARG A 251 27.49 7.15 1.22
C ARG A 251 26.35 6.26 0.73
N ARG A 252 25.83 5.45 1.65
CA ARG A 252 24.56 4.72 1.46
C ARG A 252 23.37 5.68 1.48
N LEU A 253 22.51 5.59 0.49
CA LEU A 253 21.20 6.24 0.50
C LEU A 253 20.15 5.22 0.90
N LEU A 254 19.49 5.47 2.02
CA LEU A 254 18.36 4.67 2.47
C LEU A 254 17.09 5.05 1.71
N THR A 255 16.05 4.20 1.77
CA THR A 255 14.72 4.47 1.21
C THR A 255 14.15 5.83 1.61
N VAL A 256 14.38 6.24 2.86
CA VAL A 256 13.96 7.57 3.35
C VAL A 256 14.71 8.69 2.64
N ASP A 257 16.03 8.56 2.44
CA ASP A 257 16.83 9.56 1.70
C ASP A 257 16.31 9.70 0.26
N LEU A 258 15.96 8.57 -0.38
CA LEU A 258 15.41 8.57 -1.73
C LEU A 258 14.04 9.26 -1.80
N ALA A 259 13.16 8.97 -0.85
CA ALA A 259 11.86 9.63 -0.76
C ALA A 259 11.99 11.15 -0.54
N VAL A 260 12.89 11.57 0.38
CA VAL A 260 13.16 13.00 0.63
C VAL A 260 13.71 13.71 -0.59
N ARG A 261 14.64 13.08 -1.33
CA ARG A 261 15.21 13.65 -2.56
C ARG A 261 14.19 13.71 -3.68
N GLY A 262 13.39 12.68 -3.87
CA GLY A 262 12.29 12.67 -4.82
C GLY A 262 11.31 13.82 -4.58
N LYS A 263 11.00 14.11 -3.31
CA LYS A 263 10.15 15.25 -2.91
C LYS A 263 10.75 16.59 -3.25
N ARG A 264 12.07 16.74 -3.21
CA ARG A 264 12.77 17.98 -3.57
C ARG A 264 12.98 18.15 -5.07
N GLY A 265 12.49 17.24 -5.91
CA GLY A 265 12.72 17.24 -7.35
C GLY A 265 14.19 16.98 -7.72
N GLU A 266 15.00 16.52 -6.76
CA GLU A 266 16.38 16.15 -7.00
C GLU A 266 16.41 14.85 -7.80
N ARG A 267 16.57 14.94 -9.11
CA ARG A 267 16.83 13.79 -9.97
C ARG A 267 18.16 13.17 -9.60
N PHE A 268 18.21 11.88 -9.60
CA PHE A 268 19.41 11.13 -9.23
C PHE A 268 20.65 11.52 -10.05
N GLY A 269 21.62 12.14 -9.37
CA GLY A 269 22.91 12.51 -9.96
C GLY A 269 22.90 13.70 -10.93
N LEU A 270 21.74 14.24 -11.26
CA LEU A 270 21.63 15.50 -11.99
C LEU A 270 21.34 16.59 -10.96
N LYS A 271 22.22 17.56 -10.81
CA LYS A 271 21.90 18.81 -10.11
C LYS A 271 20.64 19.37 -10.76
N ALA A 272 19.67 19.81 -9.95
CA ALA A 272 18.56 20.57 -10.48
C ALA A 272 19.13 21.65 -11.39
N ALA A 273 18.68 21.71 -12.65
CA ALA A 273 19.06 22.80 -13.53
C ALA A 273 18.68 24.10 -12.81
N GLU A 274 19.65 24.96 -12.57
CA GLU A 274 19.35 26.30 -12.05
C GLU A 274 18.30 26.93 -12.97
N PRO A 275 17.22 27.52 -12.41
CA PRO A 275 16.27 28.22 -13.26
C PRO A 275 17.02 29.24 -14.08
N ALA A 276 16.83 29.22 -15.41
CA ALA A 276 17.42 30.17 -16.30
C ALA A 276 17.12 31.57 -15.75
N LYS A 277 18.17 32.29 -15.41
CA LYS A 277 18.05 33.72 -15.01
C LYS A 277 17.40 34.43 -16.16
N ALA A 278 16.18 34.94 -15.95
CA ALA A 278 15.48 35.80 -16.88
C ALA A 278 16.23 37.17 -17.03
#